data_ff3a362edbb50bbee6bdb76b1a548096
#
_entry.id   ff3a362edbb50bbee6bdb76b1a548096
#
_cell.length_a   1.000
_cell.length_b   1.000
_cell.length_c   1.000
_cell.angle_alpha   90.00
_cell.angle_beta   90.00
_cell.angle_gamma   90.00
#
_symmetry.space_group_name_H-M   'P 1'
#
loop_
_entity.id
_entity.type
_entity.pdbx_description
1 polymer ?
#
loop_
_entity_poly.entity_id
_entity_poly.type
_entity_poly.pdbx_seq_one_letter_code
_entity_poly.pdbx_strand_id
1 'polypeptide(L)'
;MRPSYVVMILVAAAVAAMAAVGPLRGRSVESGFENVGSAIQSAFSVFRGGAKKATAKAAAPALTVSQPIARQVIEWDEFTGRFAAVESVEVRARVSGYLTEVKFTDGQDVKKGDLLFTIDPRPFERALDQAKAQLDQAKVSVSNARLDVERGRPLVQRDYISKKTFDDRENLMREAESLVKIAEARVKAAELELSFCRITAPISGRMSRTLVTPGNFVSGGGSDTGSTILTTIVMQDPIYIYFDVSENNALKYQRMSQASGKTGDGILGAAVGVGLPDETGFPHGAKLDFLENRLDEGTGTLRARAILANKDRLFSPGMFARVRLQGSPEYEALMLPDEAVGTDQATRFVYVVGDDDIPVRRTVELGPLEDGLRVIRKGLKSEDWVILRGQQRVRAGQKIVPRRAPLTVSDAAPGASAPPAKP
;
A
#
# COMPACT_ATOMS: atom_id res chain seq x y z
N MET A 1 -22.83 -56.04 4.03
CA MET A 1 -22.40 -56.30 2.62
C MET A 1 -23.51 -55.81 1.70
N ARG A 2 -23.21 -54.96 0.76
CA ARG A 2 -24.23 -54.37 -0.14
C ARG A 2 -24.71 -55.43 -1.15
N PRO A 3 -26.01 -55.54 -1.44
CA PRO A 3 -26.57 -56.59 -2.30
C PRO A 3 -26.03 -56.59 -3.74
N SER A 4 -25.40 -55.52 -4.17
CA SER A 4 -24.80 -55.41 -5.51
C SER A 4 -23.60 -56.31 -5.75
N TYR A 5 -22.88 -56.73 -4.69
CA TYR A 5 -21.70 -57.60 -4.81
C TYR A 5 -22.06 -59.09 -5.00
N VAL A 6 -23.20 -59.50 -4.47
CA VAL A 6 -23.66 -60.88 -4.58
C VAL A 6 -24.12 -61.16 -6.03
N VAL A 7 -24.76 -60.20 -6.68
CA VAL A 7 -25.20 -60.32 -8.08
C VAL A 7 -23.99 -60.35 -9.03
N MET A 8 -22.94 -59.58 -8.73
CA MET A 8 -21.74 -59.53 -9.56
C MET A 8 -20.91 -60.83 -9.46
N ILE A 9 -20.90 -61.48 -8.30
CA ILE A 9 -20.21 -62.77 -8.10
C ILE A 9 -20.97 -63.92 -8.80
N LEU A 10 -22.30 -63.92 -8.79
CA LEU A 10 -23.12 -64.92 -9.49
C LEU A 10 -23.02 -64.78 -11.02
N VAL A 11 -22.95 -63.63 -11.56
CA VAL A 11 -22.73 -63.39 -13.00
C VAL A 11 -21.32 -63.77 -13.42
N ALA A 12 -20.31 -63.53 -12.60
CA ALA A 12 -18.94 -63.94 -12.87
C ALA A 12 -18.76 -65.46 -12.83
N ALA A 13 -19.46 -66.15 -11.94
CA ALA A 13 -19.47 -67.65 -11.86
C ALA A 13 -20.14 -68.25 -13.05
N ALA A 14 -21.22 -67.70 -13.59
CA ALA A 14 -21.92 -68.16 -14.78
C ALA A 14 -21.07 -67.99 -16.07
N VAL A 15 -20.32 -66.92 -16.18
CA VAL A 15 -19.42 -66.66 -17.32
C VAL A 15 -18.19 -67.57 -17.25
N ALA A 16 -17.66 -67.87 -16.06
CA ALA A 16 -16.54 -68.80 -15.89
C ALA A 16 -16.93 -70.29 -16.19
N ALA A 17 -18.17 -70.68 -15.92
CA ALA A 17 -18.69 -72.01 -16.26
C ALA A 17 -18.87 -72.22 -17.78
N MET A 18 -19.16 -71.16 -18.53
CA MET A 18 -19.23 -71.19 -20.00
C MET A 18 -17.85 -71.24 -20.70
N ALA A 19 -16.79 -70.78 -20.03
CA ALA A 19 -15.44 -70.85 -20.62
C ALA A 19 -14.72 -72.17 -20.44
N ALA A 20 -15.22 -73.08 -19.57
CA ALA A 20 -14.59 -74.35 -19.24
C ALA A 20 -15.04 -75.51 -20.12
N VAL A 21 -16.00 -75.34 -21.04
CA VAL A 21 -16.42 -76.42 -21.98
C VAL A 21 -15.71 -76.22 -23.31
N GLY A 22 -14.58 -76.88 -23.47
CA GLY A 22 -13.81 -76.90 -24.70
C GLY A 22 -14.58 -77.62 -25.83
N PRO A 23 -14.14 -77.47 -27.08
CA PRO A 23 -14.92 -77.85 -28.28
C PRO A 23 -14.98 -79.35 -28.48
N LEU A 24 -16.13 -80.01 -28.23
CA LEU A 24 -16.45 -81.34 -28.70
C LEU A 24 -17.51 -81.25 -29.81
N ARG A 25 -17.12 -81.76 -30.91
CA ARG A 25 -17.81 -81.94 -32.22
C ARG A 25 -19.26 -82.46 -32.10
N GLY A 26 -20.18 -81.73 -32.67
CA GLY A 26 -21.33 -82.23 -33.37
C GLY A 26 -22.37 -82.98 -32.56
N ARG A 27 -23.35 -82.25 -31.97
CA ARG A 27 -24.75 -82.65 -31.80
C ARG A 27 -25.61 -81.45 -31.41
N SER A 28 -26.79 -81.45 -31.99
CA SER A 28 -27.81 -80.40 -31.94
C SER A 28 -28.03 -79.78 -30.56
N VAL A 29 -27.90 -78.46 -30.47
CA VAL A 29 -28.02 -77.62 -29.28
C VAL A 29 -29.45 -77.13 -29.01
N GLU A 30 -30.47 -77.75 -29.57
CA GLU A 30 -31.87 -77.24 -29.44
C GLU A 30 -32.61 -77.69 -28.18
N SER A 31 -32.12 -78.65 -27.39
CA SER A 31 -32.85 -79.15 -26.20
C SER A 31 -32.37 -78.55 -24.87
N GLY A 32 -31.35 -77.67 -24.88
CA GLY A 32 -30.78 -77.13 -23.65
C GLY A 32 -31.32 -75.72 -23.24
N PHE A 33 -31.98 -75.01 -24.15
CA PHE A 33 -32.45 -73.64 -23.89
C PHE A 33 -33.83 -73.58 -23.25
N GLU A 34 -34.70 -74.58 -23.36
CA GLU A 34 -36.05 -74.51 -22.76
C GLU A 34 -36.04 -74.68 -21.23
N ASN A 35 -35.07 -75.35 -20.66
CA ASN A 35 -34.99 -75.57 -19.21
C ASN A 35 -34.35 -74.36 -18.44
N VAL A 36 -33.61 -73.47 -19.10
CA VAL A 36 -33.01 -72.28 -18.46
C VAL A 36 -34.02 -71.16 -18.43
N GLY A 37 -34.92 -71.06 -19.41
CA GLY A 37 -35.99 -70.04 -19.44
C GLY A 37 -37.01 -70.21 -18.31
N SER A 38 -37.36 -71.48 -17.94
CA SER A 38 -38.33 -71.71 -16.86
C SER A 38 -37.76 -71.47 -15.47
N ALA A 39 -36.46 -71.71 -15.28
CA ALA A 39 -35.77 -71.40 -13.99
C ALA A 39 -35.60 -69.92 -13.76
N ILE A 40 -35.41 -69.13 -14.81
CA ILE A 40 -35.30 -67.67 -14.71
C ILE A 40 -36.68 -67.00 -14.48
N GLN A 41 -37.74 -67.55 -15.07
CA GLN A 41 -39.11 -67.06 -14.85
C GLN A 41 -39.64 -67.37 -13.44
N SER A 42 -39.31 -68.52 -12.87
CA SER A 42 -39.70 -68.86 -11.49
C SER A 42 -38.92 -68.04 -10.46
N ALA A 43 -37.65 -67.66 -10.70
CA ALA A 43 -36.88 -66.81 -9.86
C ALA A 43 -37.41 -65.36 -9.88
N PHE A 44 -37.95 -64.89 -11.01
CA PHE A 44 -38.52 -63.53 -11.14
C PHE A 44 -39.91 -63.40 -10.52
N SER A 45 -40.70 -64.48 -10.40
CA SER A 45 -42.01 -64.42 -9.78
C SER A 45 -41.96 -64.39 -8.25
N VAL A 46 -40.95 -64.95 -7.63
CA VAL A 46 -40.75 -64.87 -6.15
C VAL A 46 -40.29 -63.48 -5.72
N PHE A 47 -39.70 -62.65 -6.61
CA PHE A 47 -39.28 -61.30 -6.30
C PHE A 47 -40.38 -60.24 -6.51
N ARG A 48 -41.56 -60.59 -7.00
CA ARG A 48 -42.66 -59.65 -7.26
C ARG A 48 -43.72 -59.61 -6.17
N GLY A 49 -43.50 -60.35 -5.06
CA GLY A 49 -44.37 -60.42 -3.90
C GLY A 49 -43.88 -59.49 -2.78
N GLY A 50 -44.36 -58.27 -2.74
CA GLY A 50 -44.52 -57.56 -1.48
C GLY A 50 -43.34 -56.73 -0.94
N ALA A 51 -43.05 -55.59 -1.57
CA ALA A 51 -42.65 -54.43 -0.80
C ALA A 51 -43.55 -53.27 -1.20
N LYS A 52 -44.69 -53.13 -0.57
CA LYS A 52 -45.30 -51.83 -0.33
C LYS A 52 -44.25 -51.01 0.44
N LYS A 53 -43.41 -50.22 -0.28
CA LYS A 53 -42.69 -49.14 0.30
C LYS A 53 -43.74 -48.20 0.88
N ALA A 54 -43.97 -48.31 2.21
CA ALA A 54 -44.53 -47.23 2.96
C ALA A 54 -43.56 -46.05 2.70
N THR A 55 -43.99 -45.13 1.89
CA THR A 55 -43.38 -43.77 1.84
C THR A 55 -43.56 -43.23 3.24
N ALA A 56 -42.59 -43.52 4.11
CA ALA A 56 -42.45 -42.76 5.35
C ALA A 56 -42.28 -41.32 4.88
N LYS A 57 -43.31 -40.52 5.09
CA LYS A 57 -43.29 -39.05 4.92
C LYS A 57 -42.12 -38.59 5.76
N ALA A 58 -40.98 -38.32 5.10
CA ALA A 58 -39.77 -37.91 5.77
C ALA A 58 -40.15 -36.73 6.65
N ALA A 59 -39.98 -36.86 7.96
CA ALA A 59 -40.29 -35.81 8.89
C ALA A 59 -39.54 -34.55 8.43
N ALA A 60 -40.24 -33.44 8.32
CA ALA A 60 -39.67 -32.16 7.89
C ALA A 60 -38.47 -31.84 8.79
N PRO A 61 -37.30 -31.56 8.21
CA PRO A 61 -36.11 -31.29 9.02
C PRO A 61 -36.32 -30.04 9.86
N ALA A 62 -36.04 -30.14 11.17
CA ALA A 62 -36.03 -29.00 12.06
C ALA A 62 -34.73 -28.20 11.82
N LEU A 63 -34.88 -26.94 11.42
CA LEU A 63 -33.77 -26.04 11.08
C LEU A 63 -33.84 -24.75 11.94
N THR A 64 -32.69 -24.30 12.41
CA THR A 64 -32.61 -23.02 13.14
C THR A 64 -32.67 -21.86 12.15
N VAL A 65 -33.60 -20.96 12.38
CA VAL A 65 -33.81 -19.76 11.59
C VAL A 65 -33.74 -18.53 12.46
N SER A 66 -33.19 -17.45 11.89
CA SER A 66 -33.15 -16.14 12.58
C SER A 66 -33.38 -15.00 11.59
N GLN A 67 -33.75 -13.86 12.11
CA GLN A 67 -33.76 -12.63 11.38
C GLN A 67 -32.36 -12.02 11.32
N PRO A 68 -31.98 -11.32 10.24
CA PRO A 68 -30.70 -10.62 10.18
C PRO A 68 -30.66 -9.47 11.20
N ILE A 69 -29.47 -9.19 11.74
CA ILE A 69 -29.27 -8.03 12.61
C ILE A 69 -28.98 -6.81 11.75
N ALA A 70 -29.73 -5.73 11.98
CA ALA A 70 -29.44 -4.43 11.38
C ALA A 70 -28.41 -3.70 12.25
N ARG A 71 -27.29 -3.26 11.67
CA ARG A 71 -26.21 -2.53 12.34
C ARG A 71 -25.65 -1.45 11.46
N GLN A 72 -25.22 -0.34 12.06
CA GLN A 72 -24.45 0.69 11.35
C GLN A 72 -23.05 0.16 11.09
N VAL A 73 -22.63 0.18 9.82
CA VAL A 73 -21.36 -0.38 9.35
C VAL A 73 -20.63 0.64 8.48
N ILE A 74 -19.32 0.69 8.65
CA ILE A 74 -18.41 1.42 7.77
C ILE A 74 -17.50 0.38 7.12
N GLU A 75 -17.52 0.29 5.82
CA GLU A 75 -16.58 -0.57 5.11
C GLU A 75 -15.21 0.09 5.02
N TRP A 76 -14.17 -0.70 5.18
CA TRP A 76 -12.78 -0.28 5.08
C TRP A 76 -12.12 -0.98 3.91
N ASP A 77 -11.41 -0.19 3.11
CA ASP A 77 -10.53 -0.74 2.08
C ASP A 77 -9.11 -0.81 2.63
N GLU A 78 -8.46 -1.96 2.47
CA GLU A 78 -7.10 -2.20 2.94
C GLU A 78 -6.12 -2.18 1.77
N PHE A 79 -4.97 -1.56 2.01
CA PHE A 79 -3.88 -1.42 1.06
C PHE A 79 -2.56 -1.77 1.73
N THR A 80 -1.58 -2.14 0.94
CA THR A 80 -0.20 -2.24 1.40
C THR A 80 0.53 -0.94 1.07
N GLY A 81 1.14 -0.33 2.07
CA GLY A 81 1.92 0.89 1.92
C GLY A 81 3.39 0.70 2.28
N ARG A 82 4.19 1.68 1.90
CA ARG A 82 5.61 1.76 2.26
C ARG A 82 5.91 3.12 2.86
N PHE A 83 6.59 3.13 4.01
CA PHE A 83 7.05 4.36 4.62
C PHE A 83 8.16 5.02 3.81
N ALA A 84 8.12 6.34 3.76
CA ALA A 84 9.13 7.17 3.12
C ALA A 84 9.40 8.42 3.98
N ALA A 85 10.62 8.90 3.92
CA ALA A 85 10.98 10.16 4.56
C ALA A 85 10.27 11.34 3.89
N VAL A 86 9.95 12.36 4.68
CA VAL A 86 9.44 13.64 4.15
C VAL A 86 10.52 14.33 3.33
N GLU A 87 11.74 14.36 3.87
CA GLU A 87 12.90 14.90 3.18
C GLU A 87 14.07 13.93 3.35
N SER A 88 14.82 13.73 2.26
CA SER A 88 16.06 12.95 2.25
C SER A 88 17.08 13.69 1.40
N VAL A 89 18.21 14.05 1.99
CA VAL A 89 19.24 14.83 1.32
C VAL A 89 20.60 14.14 1.44
N GLU A 90 21.22 13.90 0.30
CA GLU A 90 22.61 13.48 0.23
C GLU A 90 23.53 14.68 0.43
N VAL A 91 24.33 14.66 1.46
CA VAL A 91 25.35 15.67 1.75
C VAL A 91 26.56 15.37 0.89
N ARG A 92 26.87 16.29 -0.05
CA ARG A 92 27.97 16.15 -1.01
C ARG A 92 28.97 17.28 -0.83
N ALA A 93 30.25 17.00 -1.13
CA ALA A 93 31.29 18.02 -1.19
C ALA A 93 31.03 18.98 -2.37
N ARG A 94 31.13 20.30 -2.13
CA ARG A 94 31.03 21.33 -3.19
C ARG A 94 32.39 21.79 -3.69
N VAL A 95 33.42 21.63 -2.86
CA VAL A 95 34.82 21.95 -3.21
C VAL A 95 35.69 20.73 -2.99
N SER A 96 36.79 20.64 -3.73
CA SER A 96 37.74 19.52 -3.64
C SER A 96 38.80 19.84 -2.60
N GLY A 97 39.12 18.86 -1.76
CA GLY A 97 40.13 19.03 -0.73
C GLY A 97 40.21 17.84 0.23
N TYR A 98 41.11 17.90 1.21
CA TYR A 98 41.20 16.88 2.23
C TYR A 98 40.19 17.11 3.34
N LEU A 99 39.46 16.06 3.73
CA LEU A 99 38.56 16.10 4.87
C LEU A 99 39.40 16.12 6.17
N THR A 100 39.24 17.17 6.97
CA THR A 100 40.00 17.35 8.21
C THR A 100 39.25 16.83 9.42
N GLU A 101 37.96 17.09 9.50
CA GLU A 101 37.15 16.78 10.68
C GLU A 101 35.75 16.32 10.30
N VAL A 102 35.20 15.42 11.14
CA VAL A 102 33.80 15.02 11.19
C VAL A 102 33.26 15.42 12.55
N LYS A 103 32.17 16.20 12.59
CA LYS A 103 31.64 16.81 13.82
C LYS A 103 30.36 16.14 14.33
N PHE A 104 30.01 14.98 13.84
CA PHE A 104 28.84 14.20 14.28
C PHE A 104 29.22 12.74 14.47
N THR A 105 28.35 11.98 15.11
CA THR A 105 28.40 10.52 15.21
C THR A 105 27.36 9.89 14.31
N ASP A 106 27.63 8.70 13.78
CA ASP A 106 26.71 7.95 12.94
C ASP A 106 25.37 7.72 13.67
N GLY A 107 24.26 7.99 12.96
CA GLY A 107 22.93 7.90 13.54
C GLY A 107 22.50 9.06 14.45
N GLN A 108 23.34 10.09 14.62
CA GLN A 108 23.00 11.27 15.43
C GLN A 108 21.92 12.12 14.77
N ASP A 109 21.10 12.79 15.61
CA ASP A 109 20.18 13.81 15.15
C ASP A 109 20.89 15.15 15.03
N VAL A 110 20.60 15.83 13.93
CA VAL A 110 21.15 17.14 13.63
C VAL A 110 20.04 18.12 13.29
N LYS A 111 20.30 19.39 13.57
CA LYS A 111 19.45 20.51 13.17
C LYS A 111 20.01 21.17 11.92
N LYS A 112 19.14 21.78 11.12
CA LYS A 112 19.56 22.59 9.98
C LYS A 112 20.56 23.65 10.42
N GLY A 113 21.73 23.69 9.75
CA GLY A 113 22.83 24.61 10.05
C GLY A 113 23.95 24.01 10.90
N ASP A 114 23.76 22.84 11.53
CA ASP A 114 24.81 22.19 12.32
C ASP A 114 26.00 21.84 11.44
N LEU A 115 27.22 22.08 11.94
CA LEU A 115 28.46 21.77 11.23
C LEU A 115 28.69 20.24 11.23
N LEU A 116 28.83 19.67 10.04
CA LEU A 116 28.98 18.23 9.86
C LEU A 116 30.43 17.84 9.52
N PHE A 117 31.00 18.52 8.52
CA PHE A 117 32.31 18.23 8.01
C PHE A 117 33.11 19.51 7.82
N THR A 118 34.41 19.38 7.91
CA THR A 118 35.36 20.45 7.59
C THR A 118 36.37 19.93 6.57
N ILE A 119 36.43 20.59 5.41
CA ILE A 119 37.50 20.40 4.42
C ILE A 119 38.61 21.37 4.73
N ASP A 120 39.87 21.02 4.44
CA ASP A 120 41.05 21.89 4.69
C ASP A 120 40.83 23.29 4.09
N PRO A 121 40.64 24.35 4.91
CA PRO A 121 40.35 25.67 4.44
C PRO A 121 41.59 26.43 3.94
N ARG A 122 42.81 26.00 4.31
CA ARG A 122 44.07 26.74 4.07
C ARG A 122 44.29 27.11 2.60
N PRO A 123 44.05 26.28 1.60
CA PRO A 123 44.19 26.69 0.19
C PRO A 123 43.18 27.80 -0.20
N PHE A 124 41.97 27.74 0.30
CA PHE A 124 40.90 28.69 0.01
C PHE A 124 41.12 30.00 0.77
N GLU A 125 41.64 29.99 1.99
CA GLU A 125 42.08 31.18 2.74
C GLU A 125 43.16 31.94 1.98
N ARG A 126 44.15 31.23 1.42
CA ARG A 126 45.19 31.84 0.61
C ARG A 126 44.66 32.45 -0.68
N ALA A 127 43.70 31.79 -1.34
CA ALA A 127 43.05 32.32 -2.52
C ALA A 127 42.25 33.60 -2.20
N LEU A 128 41.57 33.61 -1.08
CA LEU A 128 40.86 34.80 -0.58
C LEU A 128 41.79 35.94 -0.27
N ASP A 129 42.91 35.71 0.43
CA ASP A 129 43.91 36.71 0.73
C ASP A 129 44.49 37.32 -0.55
N GLN A 130 44.78 36.47 -1.57
CA GLN A 130 45.24 36.93 -2.88
C GLN A 130 44.19 37.78 -3.59
N ALA A 131 42.93 37.42 -3.57
CA ALA A 131 41.84 38.17 -4.18
C ALA A 131 41.68 39.56 -3.47
N LYS A 132 41.79 39.59 -2.13
CA LYS A 132 41.74 40.84 -1.35
C LYS A 132 42.92 41.78 -1.70
N ALA A 133 44.13 41.24 -1.83
CA ALA A 133 45.28 42.06 -2.24
C ALA A 133 45.14 42.64 -3.65
N GLN A 134 44.50 41.89 -4.60
CA GLN A 134 44.18 42.41 -5.93
C GLN A 134 43.12 43.53 -5.87
N LEU A 135 42.12 43.38 -4.99
CA LEU A 135 41.12 44.43 -4.76
C LEU A 135 41.76 45.73 -4.21
N ASP A 136 42.65 45.59 -3.25
CA ASP A 136 43.34 46.74 -2.66
C ASP A 136 44.23 47.43 -3.71
N GLN A 137 44.94 46.68 -4.56
CA GLN A 137 45.68 47.25 -5.71
C GLN A 137 44.75 48.04 -6.65
N ALA A 138 43.58 47.49 -7.00
CA ALA A 138 42.63 48.13 -7.88
C ALA A 138 42.07 49.42 -7.24
N LYS A 139 41.79 49.42 -5.91
CA LYS A 139 41.35 50.61 -5.18
C LYS A 139 42.39 51.73 -5.21
N VAL A 140 43.66 51.40 -5.03
CA VAL A 140 44.76 52.36 -5.15
C VAL A 140 44.80 52.97 -6.56
N SER A 141 44.60 52.14 -7.58
CA SER A 141 44.56 52.60 -9.00
C SER A 141 43.43 53.60 -9.24
N VAL A 142 42.21 53.32 -8.73
CA VAL A 142 41.06 54.26 -8.80
C VAL A 142 41.37 55.57 -8.06
N SER A 143 41.97 55.45 -6.86
CA SER A 143 42.32 56.64 -6.08
C SER A 143 43.29 57.59 -6.85
N ASN A 144 44.31 57.00 -7.49
CA ASN A 144 45.25 57.74 -8.30
C ASN A 144 44.57 58.36 -9.53
N ALA A 145 43.78 57.59 -10.29
CA ALA A 145 43.05 58.11 -11.45
C ALA A 145 42.06 59.21 -11.06
N ARG A 146 41.41 59.11 -9.92
CA ARG A 146 40.48 60.14 -9.41
C ARG A 146 41.22 61.40 -9.09
N LEU A 147 42.36 61.33 -8.43
CA LEU A 147 43.21 62.51 -8.17
C LEU A 147 43.69 63.18 -9.46
N ASP A 148 44.01 62.41 -10.49
CA ASP A 148 44.42 62.97 -11.79
C ASP A 148 43.26 63.64 -12.53
N VAL A 149 42.04 63.16 -12.44
CA VAL A 149 40.84 63.85 -12.93
C VAL A 149 40.55 65.12 -12.11
N GLU A 150 40.63 65.07 -10.77
CA GLU A 150 40.41 66.19 -9.89
C GLU A 150 41.43 67.33 -10.16
N ARG A 151 42.70 66.98 -10.36
CA ARG A 151 43.76 67.95 -10.75
C ARG A 151 43.57 68.44 -12.15
N GLY A 152 43.07 67.63 -13.09
CA GLY A 152 42.84 67.99 -14.49
C GLY A 152 41.67 68.99 -14.68
N ARG A 153 40.64 68.90 -13.85
CA ARG A 153 39.40 69.69 -13.96
C ARG A 153 39.62 71.23 -14.00
N PRO A 154 40.41 71.87 -13.07
CA PRO A 154 40.69 73.27 -13.20
C PRO A 154 41.62 73.66 -14.34
N LEU A 155 42.45 72.66 -14.82
CA LEU A 155 43.38 72.92 -15.94
C LEU A 155 42.67 73.01 -17.27
N VAL A 156 41.67 72.11 -17.53
CA VAL A 156 40.87 72.20 -18.75
C VAL A 156 39.99 73.44 -18.77
N GLN A 157 39.46 73.91 -17.63
CA GLN A 157 38.68 75.16 -17.50
C GLN A 157 39.47 76.42 -17.85
N ARG A 158 40.80 76.39 -17.74
CA ARG A 158 41.75 77.48 -18.01
C ARG A 158 42.49 77.28 -19.34
N ASP A 159 42.10 76.30 -20.21
CA ASP A 159 42.70 75.93 -21.48
C ASP A 159 44.20 75.47 -21.36
N TYR A 160 44.66 75.12 -20.15
CA TYR A 160 46.04 74.60 -19.95
C TYR A 160 46.21 73.14 -20.47
N ILE A 161 45.14 72.36 -20.57
CA ILE A 161 45.14 71.08 -21.22
C ILE A 161 44.01 70.96 -22.19
N SER A 162 44.17 70.08 -23.24
CA SER A 162 43.11 69.81 -24.21
C SER A 162 41.94 69.08 -23.62
N LYS A 163 40.72 69.32 -24.12
CA LYS A 163 39.53 68.57 -23.74
C LYS A 163 39.71 67.09 -23.92
N LYS A 164 40.36 66.66 -25.02
CA LYS A 164 40.70 65.24 -25.28
C LYS A 164 41.54 64.65 -24.16
N THR A 165 42.55 65.36 -23.67
CA THR A 165 43.40 64.85 -22.58
C THR A 165 42.65 64.73 -21.27
N PHE A 166 41.66 65.60 -21.02
CA PHE A 166 40.80 65.46 -19.86
C PHE A 166 39.83 64.28 -19.97
N ASP A 167 39.19 64.13 -21.14
CA ASP A 167 38.31 62.97 -21.46
C ASP A 167 39.08 61.63 -21.37
N ASP A 168 40.33 61.57 -21.78
CA ASP A 168 41.19 60.39 -21.62
C ASP A 168 41.41 60.04 -20.13
N ARG A 169 41.62 61.04 -19.24
CA ARG A 169 41.75 60.85 -17.78
C ARG A 169 40.44 60.35 -17.15
N GLU A 170 39.29 60.88 -17.57
CA GLU A 170 37.98 60.39 -17.12
C GLU A 170 37.72 58.95 -17.59
N ASN A 171 38.15 58.58 -18.79
CA ASN A 171 38.06 57.22 -19.30
C ASN A 171 38.92 56.28 -18.47
N LEU A 172 40.18 56.63 -18.15
CA LEU A 172 41.05 55.84 -17.29
C LEU A 172 40.48 55.70 -15.87
N MET A 173 39.84 56.74 -15.30
CA MET A 173 39.16 56.60 -14.02
C MET A 173 37.99 55.60 -14.10
N ARG A 174 37.14 55.65 -15.16
CA ARG A 174 36.05 54.70 -15.34
C ARG A 174 36.53 53.28 -15.58
N GLU A 175 37.67 53.11 -16.29
CA GLU A 175 38.32 51.82 -16.46
C GLU A 175 38.82 51.26 -15.11
N ALA A 176 39.50 52.11 -14.30
CA ALA A 176 39.96 51.70 -12.97
C ALA A 176 38.78 51.33 -12.04
N GLU A 177 37.68 52.10 -12.08
CA GLU A 177 36.46 51.75 -11.33
C GLU A 177 35.87 50.42 -11.75
N SER A 178 35.92 50.10 -13.04
CA SER A 178 35.48 48.79 -13.55
C SER A 178 36.37 47.66 -13.06
N LEU A 179 37.68 47.87 -12.96
CA LEU A 179 38.63 46.90 -12.40
C LEU A 179 38.37 46.63 -10.91
N VAL A 180 37.97 47.64 -10.13
CA VAL A 180 37.54 47.43 -8.74
C VAL A 180 36.34 46.51 -8.66
N LYS A 181 35.31 46.71 -9.51
CA LYS A 181 34.13 45.83 -9.52
C LYS A 181 34.48 44.39 -9.88
N ILE A 182 35.41 44.18 -10.83
CA ILE A 182 35.92 42.85 -11.18
C ILE A 182 36.65 42.23 -9.97
N ALA A 183 37.52 42.98 -9.29
CA ALA A 183 38.24 42.47 -8.14
C ALA A 183 37.30 42.18 -6.94
N GLU A 184 36.26 43.00 -6.70
CA GLU A 184 35.22 42.73 -5.70
C GLU A 184 34.46 41.42 -6.01
N ALA A 185 34.14 41.19 -7.29
CA ALA A 185 33.50 39.92 -7.70
C ALA A 185 34.40 38.71 -7.43
N ARG A 186 35.72 38.82 -7.64
CA ARG A 186 36.69 37.75 -7.32
C ARG A 186 36.78 37.48 -5.82
N VAL A 187 36.79 38.52 -4.99
CA VAL A 187 36.76 38.38 -3.52
C VAL A 187 35.51 37.61 -3.11
N LYS A 188 34.32 38.00 -3.59
CA LYS A 188 33.07 37.31 -3.28
C LYS A 188 33.08 35.82 -3.73
N ALA A 189 33.69 35.54 -4.89
CA ALA A 189 33.83 34.17 -5.37
C ALA A 189 34.73 33.32 -4.42
N ALA A 190 35.89 33.86 -4.03
CA ALA A 190 36.79 33.22 -3.10
C ALA A 190 36.18 33.02 -1.68
N GLU A 191 35.40 33.99 -1.19
CA GLU A 191 34.63 33.89 0.06
C GLU A 191 33.60 32.76 -0.01
N LEU A 192 32.90 32.65 -1.13
CA LEU A 192 31.92 31.59 -1.35
C LEU A 192 32.60 30.22 -1.36
N GLU A 193 33.72 30.04 -2.05
CA GLU A 193 34.48 28.80 -2.07
C GLU A 193 34.99 28.42 -0.67
N LEU A 194 35.50 29.38 0.08
CA LEU A 194 35.90 29.15 1.47
C LEU A 194 34.73 28.74 2.36
N SER A 195 33.54 29.32 2.13
CA SER A 195 32.34 28.95 2.88
C SER A 195 31.95 27.47 2.66
N PHE A 196 32.22 26.92 1.47
CA PHE A 196 31.95 25.53 1.14
C PHE A 196 32.90 24.53 1.82
N CYS A 197 34.02 24.98 2.40
CA CYS A 197 34.86 24.14 3.23
C CYS A 197 34.16 23.73 4.54
N ARG A 198 33.17 24.47 5.00
CA ARG A 198 32.37 24.17 6.18
C ARG A 198 31.02 23.62 5.74
N ILE A 199 30.88 22.31 5.77
CA ILE A 199 29.69 21.62 5.30
C ILE A 199 28.71 21.50 6.46
N THR A 200 27.56 22.17 6.32
CA THR A 200 26.50 22.21 7.32
C THR A 200 25.29 21.40 6.86
N ALA A 201 24.46 20.98 7.82
CA ALA A 201 23.22 20.25 7.57
C ALA A 201 22.20 21.14 6.82
N PRO A 202 21.75 20.76 5.62
CA PRO A 202 20.75 21.52 4.85
C PRO A 202 19.33 21.40 5.43
N ILE A 203 19.05 20.27 6.09
CA ILE A 203 17.77 19.95 6.75
C ILE A 203 18.03 19.44 8.16
N SER A 204 17.00 19.47 9.01
CA SER A 204 17.03 18.76 10.29
C SER A 204 16.60 17.31 10.09
N GLY A 205 17.26 16.38 10.76
CA GLY A 205 16.95 14.96 10.62
C GLY A 205 17.99 14.06 11.24
N ARG A 206 17.91 12.78 10.95
CA ARG A 206 18.85 11.78 11.42
C ARG A 206 19.94 11.53 10.38
N MET A 207 21.18 11.55 10.85
CA MET A 207 22.36 11.24 10.04
C MET A 207 22.41 9.75 9.71
N SER A 208 22.85 9.43 8.51
CA SER A 208 23.33 8.10 8.16
C SER A 208 24.75 7.91 8.63
N ARG A 209 25.37 6.81 8.22
CA ARG A 209 26.79 6.57 8.48
C ARG A 209 27.66 7.55 7.71
N THR A 210 28.84 7.80 8.24
CA THR A 210 29.92 8.51 7.55
C THR A 210 30.47 7.63 6.42
N LEU A 211 30.46 8.13 5.18
CA LEU A 211 30.98 7.40 4.00
C LEU A 211 32.46 7.68 3.73
N VAL A 212 32.96 8.82 4.22
CA VAL A 212 34.34 9.27 4.02
C VAL A 212 34.94 9.68 5.36
N THR A 213 36.07 9.07 5.73
CA THR A 213 36.78 9.36 6.98
C THR A 213 37.73 10.54 6.84
N PRO A 214 38.11 11.24 7.94
CA PRO A 214 39.13 12.26 7.94
C PRO A 214 40.45 11.78 7.34
N GLY A 215 41.17 12.68 6.64
CA GLY A 215 42.39 12.38 5.93
C GLY A 215 42.20 11.95 4.46
N ASN A 216 40.99 11.62 4.04
CA ASN A 216 40.70 11.30 2.64
C ASN A 216 40.49 12.56 1.81
N PHE A 217 40.85 12.50 0.54
CA PHE A 217 40.55 13.53 -0.44
C PHE A 217 39.10 13.38 -0.95
N VAL A 218 38.35 14.48 -0.97
CA VAL A 218 37.01 14.53 -1.51
C VAL A 218 37.00 15.42 -2.74
N SER A 219 36.22 15.03 -3.74
CA SER A 219 36.06 15.79 -4.98
C SER A 219 34.78 16.61 -4.92
N GLY A 220 34.91 17.91 -5.07
CA GLY A 220 33.80 18.84 -5.32
C GLY A 220 33.64 19.02 -6.83
N GLY A 221 32.45 18.89 -7.34
CA GLY A 221 32.15 19.11 -8.76
C GLY A 221 30.83 19.82 -8.92
N GLY A 222 30.76 20.74 -9.90
CA GLY A 222 29.53 21.47 -10.23
C GLY A 222 28.47 20.63 -10.96
N SER A 223 28.73 19.37 -11.28
CA SER A 223 27.79 18.44 -11.90
C SER A 223 27.54 17.25 -10.96
N ASP A 224 26.29 16.80 -10.87
CA ASP A 224 25.82 15.73 -9.99
C ASP A 224 26.56 14.40 -10.08
N THR A 225 27.28 14.17 -11.18
CA THR A 225 27.96 12.90 -11.48
C THR A 225 29.38 12.77 -10.93
N GLY A 226 29.98 13.85 -10.37
CA GLY A 226 31.40 13.86 -9.96
C GLY A 226 31.64 14.18 -8.49
N SER A 227 30.67 14.66 -7.73
CA SER A 227 30.87 15.06 -6.33
C SER A 227 30.82 13.89 -5.37
N THR A 228 31.73 13.86 -4.38
CA THR A 228 31.79 12.82 -3.37
C THR A 228 30.63 12.95 -2.39
N ILE A 229 29.82 11.88 -2.22
CA ILE A 229 28.80 11.78 -1.18
C ILE A 229 29.50 11.52 0.16
N LEU A 230 29.21 12.35 1.13
CA LEU A 230 29.80 12.26 2.47
C LEU A 230 28.92 11.48 3.45
N THR A 231 27.61 11.72 3.37
CA THR A 231 26.57 11.07 4.19
C THR A 231 25.18 11.43 3.65
N THR A 232 24.14 10.89 4.29
CA THR A 232 22.74 11.23 3.98
C THR A 232 22.05 11.68 5.25
N ILE A 233 21.17 12.68 5.15
CA ILE A 233 20.28 13.14 6.23
C ILE A 233 18.87 12.80 5.84
N VAL A 234 18.13 12.19 6.78
CA VAL A 234 16.75 11.76 6.56
C VAL A 234 15.85 12.33 7.65
N MET A 235 14.83 13.07 7.25
CA MET A 235 13.78 13.51 8.15
C MET A 235 12.84 12.35 8.43
N GLN A 236 12.73 11.92 9.69
CA GLN A 236 11.93 10.76 10.11
C GLN A 236 10.64 11.16 10.85
N ASP A 237 10.50 12.39 11.33
CA ASP A 237 9.30 12.91 11.99
C ASP A 237 8.97 14.30 11.43
N PRO A 238 7.80 14.46 10.81
CA PRO A 238 6.83 13.43 10.47
C PRO A 238 7.34 12.45 9.39
N ILE A 239 6.58 11.36 9.13
CA ILE A 239 6.91 10.38 8.10
C ILE A 239 5.74 10.22 7.13
N TYR A 240 6.04 9.95 5.86
CA TYR A 240 5.06 9.62 4.85
C TYR A 240 4.84 8.12 4.72
N ILE A 241 3.63 7.74 4.34
CA ILE A 241 3.34 6.41 3.83
C ILE A 241 2.69 6.53 2.46
N TYR A 242 3.30 5.87 1.46
CA TYR A 242 2.75 5.76 0.11
C TYR A 242 2.06 4.43 -0.05
N PHE A 243 0.92 4.43 -0.71
CA PHE A 243 0.17 3.24 -1.07
C PHE A 243 -0.54 3.45 -2.40
N ASP A 244 -0.77 2.37 -3.12
CA ASP A 244 -1.36 2.43 -4.45
C ASP A 244 -2.83 1.99 -4.40
N VAL A 245 -3.71 2.84 -4.91
CA VAL A 245 -5.16 2.67 -4.94
C VAL A 245 -5.56 2.26 -6.35
N SER A 246 -6.30 1.15 -6.49
CA SER A 246 -6.79 0.72 -7.80
C SER A 246 -7.77 1.73 -8.41
N GLU A 247 -7.87 1.79 -9.74
CA GLU A 247 -8.79 2.67 -10.47
C GLU A 247 -10.23 2.54 -9.95
N ASN A 248 -10.70 1.31 -9.70
CA ASN A 248 -12.04 1.07 -9.19
C ASN A 248 -12.28 1.73 -7.83
N ASN A 249 -11.30 1.64 -6.92
CA ASN A 249 -11.39 2.29 -5.62
C ASN A 249 -11.27 3.81 -5.74
N ALA A 250 -10.42 4.31 -6.62
CA ALA A 250 -10.30 5.75 -6.88
C ALA A 250 -11.63 6.33 -7.38
N LEU A 251 -12.30 5.68 -8.34
CA LEU A 251 -13.62 6.05 -8.82
C LEU A 251 -14.68 5.98 -7.72
N LYS A 252 -14.63 4.95 -6.86
CA LYS A 252 -15.52 4.82 -5.70
C LYS A 252 -15.37 6.01 -4.77
N TYR A 253 -14.14 6.39 -4.42
CA TYR A 253 -13.87 7.53 -3.55
C TYR A 253 -14.29 8.86 -4.17
N GLN A 254 -14.05 9.04 -5.45
CA GLN A 254 -14.48 10.23 -6.18
C GLN A 254 -16.01 10.39 -6.14
N ARG A 255 -16.75 9.30 -6.35
CA ARG A 255 -18.22 9.31 -6.26
C ARG A 255 -18.71 9.59 -4.84
N MET A 256 -18.06 9.02 -3.82
CA MET A 256 -18.36 9.31 -2.41
C MET A 256 -18.15 10.79 -2.08
N SER A 257 -17.07 11.37 -2.55
CA SER A 257 -16.76 12.79 -2.37
C SER A 257 -17.81 13.68 -3.01
N GLN A 258 -18.20 13.40 -4.25
CA GLN A 258 -19.25 14.13 -4.96
C GLN A 258 -20.59 14.04 -4.24
N ALA A 259 -20.96 12.85 -3.75
CA ALA A 259 -22.20 12.65 -2.99
C ALA A 259 -22.21 13.42 -1.65
N SER A 260 -21.05 13.66 -1.06
CA SER A 260 -20.87 14.44 0.17
C SER A 260 -20.82 15.97 -0.06
N GLY A 261 -21.01 16.43 -1.30
CA GLY A 261 -20.95 17.85 -1.67
C GLY A 261 -19.53 18.45 -1.64
N LYS A 262 -18.50 17.62 -1.51
CA LYS A 262 -17.10 18.05 -1.58
C LYS A 262 -16.64 17.97 -3.03
N THR A 263 -16.39 19.10 -3.66
CA THR A 263 -15.82 19.20 -5.02
C THR A 263 -14.30 19.09 -4.96
N GLY A 264 -13.71 18.36 -5.93
CA GLY A 264 -12.27 18.15 -6.03
C GLY A 264 -11.80 16.85 -5.37
N ASP A 265 -10.56 16.83 -4.89
CA ASP A 265 -9.95 15.67 -4.21
C ASP A 265 -10.52 15.46 -2.80
N GLY A 266 -11.84 15.31 -2.71
CA GLY A 266 -12.63 15.34 -1.49
C GLY A 266 -12.31 14.28 -0.43
N ILE A 267 -11.39 13.36 -0.75
CA ILE A 267 -10.82 12.43 0.24
C ILE A 267 -9.55 12.99 0.91
N LEU A 268 -9.01 14.12 0.44
CA LEU A 268 -7.88 14.77 1.11
C LEU A 268 -8.28 15.15 2.54
N GLY A 269 -7.39 14.87 3.49
CA GLY A 269 -7.65 15.04 4.92
C GLY A 269 -8.43 13.89 5.56
N ALA A 270 -8.82 12.84 4.79
CA ALA A 270 -9.44 11.66 5.36
C ALA A 270 -8.51 10.98 6.38
N ALA A 271 -9.12 10.43 7.42
CA ALA A 271 -8.40 9.63 8.40
C ALA A 271 -7.99 8.29 7.76
N VAL A 272 -6.72 7.97 7.95
CA VAL A 272 -6.10 6.73 7.47
C VAL A 272 -5.61 5.96 8.69
N GLY A 273 -5.99 4.69 8.79
CA GLY A 273 -5.44 3.78 9.80
C GLY A 273 -4.20 3.11 9.25
N VAL A 274 -3.14 3.04 10.04
CA VAL A 274 -1.88 2.37 9.70
C VAL A 274 -1.59 1.31 10.75
N GLY A 275 -1.18 0.12 10.30
CA GLY A 275 -0.77 -0.99 11.16
C GLY A 275 0.48 -1.67 10.62
N LEU A 276 1.40 -2.01 11.52
CA LEU A 276 2.58 -2.78 11.19
C LEU A 276 2.23 -4.27 10.96
N PRO A 277 3.09 -5.04 10.27
CA PRO A 277 2.82 -6.45 10.00
C PRO A 277 2.68 -7.33 11.26
N ASP A 278 3.30 -6.94 12.36
CA ASP A 278 3.29 -7.62 13.67
C ASP A 278 2.17 -7.13 14.60
N GLU A 279 1.44 -6.09 14.21
CA GLU A 279 0.34 -5.53 15.00
C GLU A 279 -1.01 -6.08 14.59
N THR A 280 -1.90 -6.21 15.56
CA THR A 280 -3.31 -6.51 15.30
C THR A 280 -4.08 -5.21 15.08
N GLY A 281 -4.80 -5.11 13.95
CA GLY A 281 -5.57 -3.91 13.61
C GLY A 281 -4.72 -2.78 13.01
N PHE A 282 -5.13 -1.53 13.29
CA PHE A 282 -4.55 -0.30 12.73
C PHE A 282 -4.44 0.78 13.82
N PRO A 283 -3.51 0.63 14.77
CA PRO A 283 -3.44 1.50 15.95
C PRO A 283 -2.94 2.91 15.64
N HIS A 284 -2.26 3.12 14.51
CA HIS A 284 -1.64 4.39 14.18
C HIS A 284 -2.52 5.21 13.24
N GLY A 285 -2.83 6.45 13.66
CA GLY A 285 -3.61 7.39 12.87
C GLY A 285 -2.73 8.22 11.94
N ALA A 286 -3.09 8.27 10.68
CA ALA A 286 -2.49 9.13 9.65
C ALA A 286 -3.57 9.99 8.97
N LYS A 287 -3.15 10.96 8.19
CA LYS A 287 -4.04 11.77 7.35
C LYS A 287 -3.62 11.68 5.89
N LEU A 288 -4.56 11.43 5.02
CA LEU A 288 -4.32 11.51 3.59
C LEU A 288 -4.02 12.96 3.21
N ASP A 289 -2.81 13.23 2.73
CA ASP A 289 -2.36 14.59 2.40
C ASP A 289 -2.14 14.80 0.90
N PHE A 290 -2.02 13.71 0.13
CA PHE A 290 -1.79 13.81 -1.30
C PHE A 290 -2.39 12.62 -2.05
N LEU A 291 -2.92 12.90 -3.22
CA LEU A 291 -3.37 11.92 -4.21
C LEU A 291 -2.78 12.32 -5.56
N GLU A 292 -2.16 11.36 -6.25
CA GLU A 292 -1.59 11.61 -7.57
C GLU A 292 -2.68 12.04 -8.56
N ASN A 293 -2.37 12.94 -9.47
CA ASN A 293 -3.33 13.45 -10.45
C ASN A 293 -3.38 12.61 -11.74
N ARG A 294 -2.51 11.61 -11.84
CA ARG A 294 -2.37 10.71 -12.98
C ARG A 294 -2.32 9.27 -12.53
N LEU A 295 -3.08 8.43 -13.23
CA LEU A 295 -3.03 6.99 -13.07
C LEU A 295 -1.74 6.44 -13.69
N ASP A 296 -1.10 5.49 -13.02
CA ASP A 296 -0.02 4.70 -13.62
C ASP A 296 -0.62 3.73 -14.64
N GLU A 297 -0.27 3.91 -15.91
CA GLU A 297 -0.84 3.15 -17.03
C GLU A 297 -0.40 1.67 -17.02
N GLY A 298 0.74 1.36 -16.41
CA GLY A 298 1.26 -0.01 -16.32
C GLY A 298 0.56 -0.86 -15.28
N THR A 299 0.11 -0.24 -14.18
CA THR A 299 -0.50 -0.94 -13.04
C THR A 299 -1.99 -0.65 -12.87
N GLY A 300 -2.53 0.39 -13.51
CA GLY A 300 -3.90 0.85 -13.33
C GLY A 300 -4.17 1.35 -11.92
N THR A 301 -3.15 1.92 -11.26
CA THR A 301 -3.26 2.40 -9.87
C THR A 301 -2.97 3.89 -9.76
N LEU A 302 -3.55 4.51 -8.76
CA LEU A 302 -3.34 5.89 -8.36
C LEU A 302 -2.55 5.90 -7.07
N ARG A 303 -1.41 6.61 -7.04
CA ARG A 303 -0.59 6.71 -5.85
C ARG A 303 -1.17 7.69 -4.86
N ALA A 304 -1.36 7.23 -3.64
CA ALA A 304 -1.82 8.03 -2.52
C ALA A 304 -0.71 8.14 -1.47
N ARG A 305 -0.73 9.24 -0.71
CA ARG A 305 0.21 9.48 0.37
C ARG A 305 -0.56 9.95 1.61
N ALA A 306 -0.18 9.40 2.75
CA ALA A 306 -0.63 9.89 4.02
C ALA A 306 0.56 10.30 4.89
N ILE A 307 0.34 11.25 5.78
CA ILE A 307 1.33 11.75 6.73
C ILE A 307 0.95 11.34 8.14
N LEU A 308 1.94 10.90 8.91
CA LEU A 308 1.76 10.57 10.33
C LEU A 308 2.95 11.03 11.17
N ALA A 309 2.71 11.28 12.45
CA ALA A 309 3.75 11.61 13.40
C ALA A 309 4.57 10.36 13.76
N ASN A 310 5.88 10.52 13.92
CA ASN A 310 6.82 9.44 14.23
C ASN A 310 7.77 9.84 15.37
N LYS A 311 7.23 10.45 16.43
CA LYS A 311 8.04 10.95 17.56
C LYS A 311 8.87 9.86 18.22
N ASP A 312 8.29 8.66 18.34
CA ASP A 312 8.94 7.49 18.96
C ASP A 312 9.87 6.76 17.98
N ARG A 313 9.94 7.20 16.72
CA ARG A 313 10.81 6.63 15.66
C ARG A 313 10.57 5.14 15.42
N LEU A 314 9.35 4.69 15.64
CA LEU A 314 8.94 3.32 15.38
C LEU A 314 9.02 3.00 13.88
N PHE A 315 8.66 3.98 13.05
CA PHE A 315 8.62 3.82 11.60
C PHE A 315 9.92 4.28 10.97
N SER A 316 10.55 3.40 10.19
CA SER A 316 11.72 3.72 9.39
C SER A 316 11.34 3.77 7.90
N PRO A 317 11.90 4.74 7.14
CA PRO A 317 11.72 4.77 5.70
C PRO A 317 12.11 3.43 5.06
N GLY A 318 11.28 2.95 4.13
CA GLY A 318 11.46 1.66 3.48
C GLY A 318 10.68 0.50 4.10
N MET A 319 10.19 0.60 5.33
CA MET A 319 9.34 -0.41 5.96
C MET A 319 7.98 -0.49 5.28
N PHE A 320 7.38 -1.68 5.28
CA PHE A 320 6.00 -1.91 4.82
C PHE A 320 5.02 -1.74 5.98
N ALA A 321 3.82 -1.31 5.66
CA ALA A 321 2.70 -1.28 6.58
C ALA A 321 1.38 -1.57 5.86
N ARG A 322 0.39 -2.01 6.63
CA ARG A 322 -0.99 -2.09 6.18
C ARG A 322 -1.64 -0.73 6.38
N VAL A 323 -2.41 -0.32 5.40
CA VAL A 323 -3.12 0.96 5.39
C VAL A 323 -4.59 0.68 5.21
N ARG A 324 -5.45 1.28 6.01
CA ARG A 324 -6.90 1.23 5.79
C ARG A 324 -7.46 2.63 5.56
N LEU A 325 -8.33 2.71 4.57
CA LEU A 325 -9.05 3.93 4.24
C LEU A 325 -10.55 3.64 4.27
N GLN A 326 -11.35 4.60 4.72
CA GLN A 326 -12.79 4.46 4.74
C GLN A 326 -13.33 4.27 3.30
N GLY A 327 -13.94 3.12 3.06
CA GLY A 327 -14.42 2.70 1.74
C GLY A 327 -15.91 2.92 1.52
N SER A 328 -16.69 3.26 2.56
CA SER A 328 -18.12 3.62 2.43
C SER A 328 -18.50 4.70 3.44
N PRO A 329 -19.55 5.48 3.17
CA PRO A 329 -20.25 6.18 4.25
C PRO A 329 -20.74 5.18 5.29
N GLU A 330 -21.07 5.65 6.49
CA GLU A 330 -21.79 4.86 7.46
C GLU A 330 -23.19 4.55 6.93
N TYR A 331 -23.57 3.28 6.88
CA TYR A 331 -24.89 2.84 6.41
C TYR A 331 -25.42 1.68 7.24
N GLU A 332 -26.73 1.55 7.30
CA GLU A 332 -27.37 0.44 7.96
C GLU A 332 -27.28 -0.82 7.09
N ALA A 333 -26.59 -1.84 7.60
CA ALA A 333 -26.41 -3.11 6.92
C ALA A 333 -27.07 -4.25 7.68
N LEU A 334 -27.60 -5.22 6.92
CA LEU A 334 -28.09 -6.48 7.45
C LEU A 334 -26.93 -7.47 7.55
N MET A 335 -26.80 -8.09 8.72
CA MET A 335 -25.69 -8.98 9.01
C MET A 335 -26.20 -10.37 9.41
N LEU A 336 -25.47 -11.39 8.95
CA LEU A 336 -25.71 -12.80 9.24
C LEU A 336 -24.39 -13.50 9.56
N PRO A 337 -24.41 -14.61 10.35
CA PRO A 337 -23.24 -15.48 10.44
C PRO A 337 -22.79 -15.97 9.07
N ASP A 338 -21.50 -16.01 8.82
CA ASP A 338 -20.95 -16.43 7.52
C ASP A 338 -21.39 -17.87 7.15
N GLU A 339 -21.65 -18.71 8.17
CA GLU A 339 -22.18 -20.06 8.01
C GLU A 339 -23.59 -20.10 7.35
N ALA A 340 -24.36 -19.01 7.42
CA ALA A 340 -25.68 -18.91 6.80
C ALA A 340 -25.64 -18.64 5.30
N VAL A 341 -24.45 -18.38 4.75
CA VAL A 341 -24.26 -18.09 3.32
C VAL A 341 -23.84 -19.37 2.60
N GLY A 342 -24.64 -19.79 1.65
CA GLY A 342 -24.31 -20.87 0.73
C GLY A 342 -23.54 -20.36 -0.49
N THR A 343 -22.69 -21.22 -1.04
CA THR A 343 -21.96 -20.96 -2.28
C THR A 343 -22.34 -21.99 -3.32
N ASP A 344 -22.69 -21.51 -4.51
CA ASP A 344 -22.94 -22.37 -5.66
C ASP A 344 -22.21 -21.78 -6.87
N GLN A 345 -21.06 -22.41 -7.19
CA GLN A 345 -20.11 -21.89 -8.17
C GLN A 345 -19.72 -20.43 -7.88
N ALA A 346 -20.13 -19.49 -8.70
CA ALA A 346 -19.86 -18.06 -8.55
C ALA A 346 -20.98 -17.28 -7.80
N THR A 347 -22.10 -17.93 -7.44
CA THR A 347 -23.26 -17.27 -6.87
C THR A 347 -23.33 -17.49 -5.36
N ARG A 348 -23.48 -16.41 -4.61
CA ARG A 348 -23.74 -16.44 -3.16
C ARG A 348 -25.24 -16.39 -2.90
N PHE A 349 -25.71 -17.20 -1.97
CA PHE A 349 -27.12 -17.27 -1.67
C PHE A 349 -27.39 -17.58 -0.21
N VAL A 350 -28.59 -17.26 0.24
CA VAL A 350 -29.15 -17.67 1.52
C VAL A 350 -30.47 -18.39 1.32
N TYR A 351 -30.87 -19.23 2.26
CA TYR A 351 -32.23 -19.77 2.28
C TYR A 351 -33.10 -18.93 3.21
N VAL A 352 -34.13 -18.33 2.64
CA VAL A 352 -35.16 -17.59 3.35
C VAL A 352 -36.38 -18.48 3.51
N VAL A 353 -36.99 -18.51 4.67
CA VAL A 353 -38.25 -19.21 4.91
C VAL A 353 -39.39 -18.41 4.27
N GLY A 354 -39.99 -18.95 3.24
CA GLY A 354 -41.14 -18.36 2.60
C GLY A 354 -42.44 -18.73 3.28
N ASP A 355 -43.56 -18.33 2.65
CA ASP A 355 -44.92 -18.72 3.04
C ASP A 355 -44.99 -20.25 3.06
N ASP A 356 -45.79 -20.80 3.95
CA ASP A 356 -45.93 -22.26 4.13
C ASP A 356 -44.70 -23.02 4.63
N ASP A 357 -43.70 -22.38 5.25
CA ASP A 357 -42.44 -22.96 5.75
C ASP A 357 -41.64 -23.68 4.66
N ILE A 358 -41.70 -23.20 3.43
CA ILE A 358 -40.90 -23.70 2.31
C ILE A 358 -39.70 -22.80 2.12
N PRO A 359 -38.45 -23.36 2.21
CA PRO A 359 -37.23 -22.58 1.99
C PRO A 359 -37.12 -22.11 0.52
N VAL A 360 -36.91 -20.85 0.33
CA VAL A 360 -36.67 -20.21 -0.96
C VAL A 360 -35.20 -19.78 -1.03
N ARG A 361 -34.51 -20.21 -2.07
CA ARG A 361 -33.16 -19.76 -2.35
C ARG A 361 -33.16 -18.33 -2.87
N ARG A 362 -32.44 -17.42 -2.20
CA ARG A 362 -32.34 -16.03 -2.61
C ARG A 362 -30.87 -15.66 -2.79
N THR A 363 -30.52 -15.15 -3.97
CA THR A 363 -29.17 -14.64 -4.26
C THR A 363 -28.91 -13.37 -3.46
N VAL A 364 -27.73 -13.27 -2.87
CA VAL A 364 -27.31 -12.13 -2.06
C VAL A 364 -25.96 -11.59 -2.53
N GLU A 365 -25.77 -10.29 -2.35
CA GLU A 365 -24.51 -9.61 -2.57
C GLU A 365 -23.81 -9.41 -1.22
N LEU A 366 -22.61 -9.99 -1.08
CA LEU A 366 -21.90 -9.97 0.19
C LEU A 366 -21.05 -8.71 0.34
N GLY A 367 -20.94 -8.23 1.57
CA GLY A 367 -19.97 -7.27 2.05
C GLY A 367 -18.83 -7.93 2.85
N PRO A 368 -18.06 -7.13 3.60
CA PRO A 368 -17.00 -7.62 4.46
C PRO A 368 -17.53 -8.48 5.62
N LEU A 369 -16.62 -9.20 6.26
CA LEU A 369 -16.89 -9.88 7.53
C LEU A 369 -16.50 -8.93 8.67
N GLU A 370 -17.42 -8.65 9.58
CA GLU A 370 -17.22 -7.76 10.72
C GLU A 370 -17.72 -8.44 11.99
N ASP A 371 -16.92 -8.52 13.02
CA ASP A 371 -17.21 -9.18 14.29
C ASP A 371 -17.75 -10.63 14.12
N GLY A 372 -17.27 -11.36 13.11
CA GLY A 372 -17.74 -12.72 12.80
C GLY A 372 -19.06 -12.81 12.03
N LEU A 373 -19.69 -11.68 11.73
CA LEU A 373 -20.90 -11.58 10.94
C LEU A 373 -20.59 -11.07 9.53
N ARG A 374 -21.24 -11.66 8.53
CA ARG A 374 -21.16 -11.23 7.12
C ARG A 374 -22.16 -10.14 6.83
N VAL A 375 -21.70 -9.03 6.31
CA VAL A 375 -22.54 -7.96 5.78
C VAL A 375 -23.23 -8.43 4.52
N ILE A 376 -24.52 -8.16 4.40
CA ILE A 376 -25.31 -8.43 3.19
C ILE A 376 -25.73 -7.10 2.59
N ARG A 377 -25.14 -6.75 1.45
CA ARG A 377 -25.41 -5.47 0.76
C ARG A 377 -26.74 -5.43 0.06
N LYS A 378 -27.15 -6.56 -0.58
CA LYS A 378 -28.40 -6.67 -1.33
C LYS A 378 -28.98 -8.08 -1.26
N GLY A 379 -30.29 -8.17 -1.49
CA GLY A 379 -31.00 -9.44 -1.62
C GLY A 379 -31.71 -9.92 -0.37
N LEU A 380 -31.63 -9.18 0.75
CA LEU A 380 -32.26 -9.55 2.02
C LEU A 380 -33.09 -8.36 2.57
N LYS A 381 -34.16 -8.68 3.31
CA LYS A 381 -34.95 -7.73 4.07
C LYS A 381 -34.79 -8.01 5.58
N SER A 382 -35.00 -7.00 6.40
CA SER A 382 -34.92 -7.12 7.87
C SER A 382 -35.92 -8.12 8.46
N GLU A 383 -37.05 -8.32 7.77
CA GLU A 383 -38.14 -9.21 8.20
C GLU A 383 -37.93 -10.67 7.78
N ASP A 384 -36.96 -10.94 6.90
CA ASP A 384 -36.71 -12.26 6.36
C ASP A 384 -36.17 -13.23 7.43
N TRP A 385 -36.79 -14.43 7.51
CA TRP A 385 -36.26 -15.52 8.35
C TRP A 385 -35.26 -16.35 7.56
N VAL A 386 -34.00 -16.31 7.94
CA VAL A 386 -32.89 -16.96 7.25
C VAL A 386 -32.48 -18.22 7.99
N ILE A 387 -32.21 -19.29 7.25
CA ILE A 387 -31.71 -20.55 7.80
C ILE A 387 -30.22 -20.38 8.14
N LEU A 388 -29.86 -20.46 9.42
CA LEU A 388 -28.50 -20.31 9.89
C LEU A 388 -27.66 -21.58 9.71
N ARG A 389 -28.24 -22.73 10.10
CA ARG A 389 -27.55 -24.03 10.08
C ARG A 389 -28.39 -25.12 9.48
N GLY A 390 -27.76 -26.08 8.81
CA GLY A 390 -28.43 -27.24 8.25
C GLY A 390 -28.90 -27.07 6.80
N GLN A 391 -28.36 -26.13 6.08
CA GLN A 391 -28.65 -25.87 4.65
C GLN A 391 -28.53 -27.12 3.78
N GLN A 392 -27.61 -28.03 4.12
CA GLN A 392 -27.40 -29.31 3.41
C GLN A 392 -28.62 -30.24 3.47
N ARG A 393 -29.54 -30.02 4.42
CA ARG A 393 -30.77 -30.77 4.57
C ARG A 393 -31.96 -30.18 3.82
N VAL A 394 -31.79 -28.96 3.29
CA VAL A 394 -32.82 -28.27 2.53
C VAL A 394 -32.94 -28.92 1.16
N ARG A 395 -34.19 -29.31 0.80
CA ARG A 395 -34.54 -29.76 -0.54
C ARG A 395 -35.58 -28.84 -1.15
N ALA A 396 -35.44 -28.54 -2.43
CA ALA A 396 -36.37 -27.66 -3.14
C ALA A 396 -37.82 -28.17 -2.99
N GLY A 397 -38.74 -27.30 -2.58
CA GLY A 397 -40.15 -27.60 -2.41
C GLY A 397 -40.54 -28.43 -1.18
N GLN A 398 -39.60 -28.78 -0.28
CA GLN A 398 -39.89 -29.54 0.94
C GLN A 398 -40.10 -28.58 2.11
N LYS A 399 -41.22 -28.77 2.85
CA LYS A 399 -41.49 -28.01 4.09
C LYS A 399 -40.44 -28.33 5.16
N ILE A 400 -40.06 -27.33 5.94
CA ILE A 400 -39.20 -27.44 7.10
C ILE A 400 -39.97 -27.12 8.39
N VAL A 401 -39.41 -27.45 9.54
CA VAL A 401 -39.91 -27.01 10.84
C VAL A 401 -38.93 -25.90 11.33
N PRO A 402 -39.31 -24.60 11.20
CA PRO A 402 -38.44 -23.52 11.59
C PRO A 402 -38.35 -23.43 13.12
N ARG A 403 -37.14 -23.54 13.67
CA ARG A 403 -36.86 -23.20 15.08
C ARG A 403 -36.34 -21.76 15.10
N ARG A 404 -37.20 -20.84 15.47
CA ARG A 404 -36.88 -19.41 15.57
C ARG A 404 -35.99 -19.19 16.78
N ALA A 405 -34.78 -18.67 16.57
CA ALA A 405 -33.84 -18.30 17.61
C ALA A 405 -33.37 -16.85 17.34
N PRO A 406 -33.26 -16.01 18.37
CA PRO A 406 -32.65 -14.70 18.18
C PRO A 406 -31.17 -14.89 17.82
N LEU A 407 -30.67 -14.08 16.88
CA LEU A 407 -29.27 -14.04 16.55
C LEU A 407 -28.53 -13.29 17.66
N THR A 408 -27.64 -13.98 18.37
CA THR A 408 -26.75 -13.34 19.37
C THR A 408 -25.35 -13.21 18.77
N VAL A 409 -24.65 -12.12 19.08
CA VAL A 409 -23.27 -11.86 18.60
C VAL A 409 -22.31 -12.99 19.05
N SER A 410 -22.69 -13.76 20.09
CA SER A 410 -21.94 -14.94 20.56
C SER A 410 -21.96 -16.12 19.59
N ASP A 411 -22.93 -16.18 18.68
CA ASP A 411 -23.02 -17.27 17.69
C ASP A 411 -22.03 -17.10 16.52
N ALA A 412 -21.32 -15.97 16.46
CA ALA A 412 -20.41 -15.60 15.39
C ALA A 412 -18.97 -16.12 15.54
N ALA A 413 -18.62 -16.73 16.69
CA ALA A 413 -17.26 -17.22 16.93
C ALA A 413 -17.20 -18.75 17.01
N PRO A 414 -16.73 -19.46 15.98
CA PRO A 414 -16.22 -20.82 16.18
C PRO A 414 -14.81 -20.72 16.77
N GLY A 415 -14.67 -20.95 18.09
CA GLY A 415 -13.37 -21.29 18.65
C GLY A 415 -12.68 -20.33 19.62
N ALA A 416 -13.39 -19.49 20.34
CA ALA A 416 -12.81 -18.91 21.55
C ALA A 416 -13.03 -19.89 22.72
N SER A 417 -12.13 -20.87 22.87
CA SER A 417 -12.00 -21.65 24.10
C SER A 417 -11.65 -20.69 25.24
N ALA A 418 -12.50 -20.65 26.25
CA ALA A 418 -12.24 -19.89 27.48
C ALA A 418 -10.84 -20.22 28.02
N PRO A 419 -10.08 -19.24 28.54
CA PRO A 419 -8.81 -19.54 29.18
C PRO A 419 -9.06 -20.39 30.44
N PRO A 420 -8.21 -21.40 30.69
CA PRO A 420 -8.34 -22.22 31.89
C PRO A 420 -8.18 -21.34 33.14
N ALA A 421 -9.13 -21.47 34.08
CA ALA A 421 -9.02 -20.86 35.39
C ALA A 421 -7.71 -21.35 36.05
N LYS A 422 -6.86 -20.41 36.45
CA LYS A 422 -5.67 -20.71 37.24
C LYS A 422 -6.07 -21.16 38.65
N PRO A 423 -5.33 -22.14 39.21
CA PRO A 423 -5.55 -22.64 40.54
C PRO A 423 -5.22 -21.62 41.64
#